data_d2c00cdf9829b01c70d1e10e97812ca5
#
_entry.id   d2c00cdf9829b01c70d1e10e97812ca5
#
_cell.length_a   1.000
_cell.length_b   1.000
_cell.length_c   1.000
_cell.angle_alpha   90.00
_cell.angle_beta   90.00
_cell.angle_gamma   90.00
#
_symmetry.space_group_name_H-M   'P 1'
#
loop_
_entity.id
_entity.type
_entity.pdbx_description
1 polymer ?
#
loop_
_entity_poly.entity_id
_entity_poly.type
_entity_poly.pdbx_seq_one_letter_code
_entity_poly.pdbx_strand_id
1 'polypeptide(L)'
;MTFTRPTPRDDLIYLTEGGFEPELLYLHGIDLPCFAAFAILSNPAKRAIFRGIYERVCDVAAAEGTGLLLGWIGYRASPDWGGKLGLSPDGLKEATLAGIEFLEELRRAY
;
A
#
# COMPACT_ATOMS: atom_id res chain seq x y z
N MET A 1 -11.68 4.30 -19.65
CA MET A 1 -10.65 3.44 -19.01
C MET A 1 -11.26 2.07 -18.79
N THR A 2 -10.68 1.05 -19.40
CA THR A 2 -11.16 -0.32 -19.26
C THR A 2 -10.39 -0.97 -18.12
N PHE A 3 -11.10 -1.37 -17.07
CA PHE A 3 -10.48 -2.17 -16.00
C PHE A 3 -10.43 -3.62 -16.44
N THR A 4 -9.23 -4.11 -16.67
CA THR A 4 -9.01 -5.55 -16.86
C THR A 4 -8.64 -6.12 -15.48
N ARG A 5 -9.39 -7.10 -15.01
CA ARG A 5 -8.99 -7.83 -13.80
C ARG A 5 -7.66 -8.51 -14.09
N PRO A 6 -6.66 -8.33 -13.19
CA PRO A 6 -5.45 -9.13 -13.32
C PRO A 6 -5.84 -10.61 -13.20
N THR A 7 -5.45 -11.40 -14.19
CA THR A 7 -5.67 -12.84 -14.17
C THR A 7 -4.38 -13.49 -13.71
N PRO A 8 -4.36 -14.15 -12.55
CA PRO A 8 -3.19 -14.89 -12.12
C PRO A 8 -2.83 -15.97 -13.12
N ARG A 9 -1.54 -16.16 -13.34
CA ARG A 9 -1.04 -17.22 -14.23
C ARG A 9 -0.98 -18.54 -13.45
N ASP A 10 -1.45 -19.62 -14.05
CA ASP A 10 -1.46 -20.95 -13.42
C ASP A 10 -0.05 -21.53 -13.25
N ASP A 11 0.93 -21.03 -14.01
CA ASP A 11 2.33 -21.50 -13.98
C ASP A 11 3.20 -20.73 -12.97
N LEU A 12 2.62 -19.82 -12.21
CA LEU A 12 3.35 -19.04 -11.20
C LEU A 12 2.80 -19.24 -9.80
N ILE A 13 3.71 -19.31 -8.83
CA ILE A 13 3.37 -19.13 -7.43
C ILE A 13 3.34 -17.63 -7.16
N TYR A 14 2.34 -17.17 -6.43
CA TYR A 14 2.21 -15.76 -6.06
C TYR A 14 2.47 -15.57 -4.58
N LEU A 15 3.36 -14.63 -4.26
CA LEU A 15 3.56 -14.17 -2.90
C LEU A 15 2.60 -13.00 -2.63
N THR A 16 2.31 -12.77 -1.38
CA THR A 16 1.58 -11.58 -0.93
C THR A 16 2.42 -10.84 0.10
N GLU A 17 2.13 -9.56 0.30
CA GLU A 17 2.76 -8.82 1.38
C GLU A 17 2.30 -9.34 2.74
N GLY A 18 3.14 -9.16 3.75
CA GLY A 18 2.78 -9.42 5.15
C GLY A 18 2.15 -8.20 5.81
N GLY A 19 2.01 -8.25 7.14
CA GLY A 19 1.53 -7.10 7.90
C GLY A 19 2.58 -5.99 7.95
N PHE A 20 2.25 -4.84 7.40
CA PHE A 20 3.16 -3.69 7.39
C PHE A 20 2.88 -2.67 8.50
N GLU A 21 1.67 -2.63 9.04
CA GLU A 21 1.34 -1.72 10.14
C GLU A 21 2.20 -1.96 11.40
N PRO A 22 2.39 -3.22 11.87
CA PRO A 22 3.29 -3.47 12.98
C PRO A 22 4.74 -3.06 12.68
N GLU A 23 5.21 -3.27 11.46
CA GLU A 23 6.57 -2.86 11.08
C GLU A 23 6.72 -1.34 11.15
N LEU A 24 5.75 -0.59 10.62
CA LEU A 24 5.76 0.88 10.69
C LEU A 24 5.77 1.37 12.13
N LEU A 25 4.91 0.80 12.97
CA LEU A 25 4.76 1.22 14.37
C LEU A 25 5.98 0.84 15.22
N TYR A 26 6.40 -0.41 15.15
CA TYR A 26 7.36 -0.96 16.12
C TYR A 26 8.80 -0.92 15.66
N LEU A 27 9.07 -1.07 14.36
CA LEU A 27 10.44 -1.02 13.84
C LEU A 27 10.85 0.39 13.41
N HIS A 28 9.92 1.18 12.87
CA HIS A 28 10.23 2.52 12.38
C HIS A 28 9.73 3.64 13.29
N GLY A 29 8.96 3.32 14.33
CA GLY A 29 8.44 4.30 15.28
C GLY A 29 7.48 5.31 14.65
N ILE A 30 6.81 4.93 13.55
CA ILE A 30 5.88 5.81 12.86
C ILE A 30 4.50 5.63 13.46
N ASP A 31 3.91 6.72 13.95
CA ASP A 31 2.54 6.72 14.41
C ASP A 31 1.57 6.61 13.22
N LEU A 32 0.58 5.75 13.37
CA LEU A 32 -0.47 5.57 12.37
C LEU A 32 -1.78 6.13 12.92
N PRO A 33 -2.20 7.35 12.49
CA PRO A 33 -3.46 7.91 12.94
C PRO A 33 -4.62 6.94 12.68
N CYS A 34 -5.40 6.64 13.71
CA CYS A 34 -6.50 5.66 13.66
C CYS A 34 -6.08 4.28 13.13
N PHE A 35 -4.81 3.92 13.24
CA PHE A 35 -4.24 2.70 12.66
C PHE A 35 -4.43 2.61 11.13
N ALA A 36 -4.47 3.76 10.46
CA ALA A 36 -4.71 3.86 9.03
C ALA A 36 -3.40 4.17 8.29
N ALA A 37 -2.77 3.15 7.73
CA ALA A 37 -1.47 3.31 7.06
C ALA A 37 -1.54 4.24 5.84
N PHE A 38 -2.67 4.27 5.11
CA PHE A 38 -2.80 5.15 3.94
C PHE A 38 -2.62 6.64 4.29
N ALA A 39 -2.89 7.03 5.55
CA ALA A 39 -2.79 8.42 5.98
C ALA A 39 -1.36 8.95 5.97
N ILE A 40 -0.34 8.09 6.03
CA ILE A 40 1.06 8.54 6.05
C ILE A 40 1.62 8.80 4.65
N LEU A 41 0.92 8.43 3.59
CA LEU A 41 1.41 8.62 2.22
C LEU A 41 1.56 10.08 1.80
N SER A 42 0.88 11.00 2.48
CA SER A 42 1.02 12.44 2.25
C SER A 42 2.31 13.03 2.81
N ASN A 43 3.02 12.30 3.66
CA ASN A 43 4.31 12.72 4.21
C ASN A 43 5.44 12.06 3.41
N PRO A 44 6.27 12.82 2.68
CA PRO A 44 7.29 12.23 1.81
C PRO A 44 8.29 11.31 2.52
N ALA A 45 8.74 11.68 3.72
CA ALA A 45 9.69 10.87 4.48
C ALA A 45 9.07 9.54 4.93
N LYS A 46 7.84 9.59 5.45
CA LYS A 46 7.11 8.38 5.87
C LYS A 46 6.73 7.51 4.68
N ARG A 47 6.34 8.14 3.56
CA ARG A 47 6.05 7.44 2.31
C ARG A 47 7.28 6.67 1.82
N ALA A 48 8.46 7.26 1.90
CA ALA A 48 9.71 6.61 1.49
C ALA A 48 10.01 5.37 2.34
N ILE A 49 9.80 5.44 3.66
CA ILE A 49 9.95 4.30 4.56
C ILE A 49 8.93 3.20 4.19
N PHE A 50 7.69 3.57 3.98
CA PHE A 50 6.63 2.64 3.60
C PHE A 50 6.95 1.96 2.26
N ARG A 51 7.45 2.73 1.28
CA ARG A 51 7.89 2.19 0.00
C ARG A 51 9.01 1.16 0.18
N GLY A 52 9.98 1.42 1.04
CA GLY A 52 11.07 0.48 1.34
C GLY A 52 10.58 -0.87 1.86
N ILE A 53 9.52 -0.88 2.65
CA ILE A 53 8.89 -2.12 3.14
C ILE A 53 8.36 -2.94 1.96
N TYR A 54 7.63 -2.30 1.04
CA TYR A 54 7.11 -2.97 -0.16
C TYR A 54 8.21 -3.41 -1.12
N GLU A 55 9.25 -2.59 -1.28
CA GLU A 55 10.37 -2.92 -2.16
C GLU A 55 11.08 -4.21 -1.73
N ARG A 56 11.21 -4.45 -0.43
CA ARG A 56 11.77 -5.71 0.06
C ARG A 56 10.95 -6.93 -0.37
N VAL A 57 9.63 -6.82 -0.32
CA VAL A 57 8.74 -7.89 -0.77
C VAL A 57 8.86 -8.08 -2.29
N CYS A 58 8.91 -6.99 -3.03
CA CYS A 58 9.11 -7.02 -4.49
C CYS A 58 10.46 -7.67 -4.85
N ASP A 59 11.53 -7.32 -4.12
CA ASP A 59 12.86 -7.88 -4.35
C ASP A 59 12.88 -9.38 -4.11
N VAL A 60 12.22 -9.87 -3.06
CA VAL A 60 12.12 -11.31 -2.78
C VAL A 60 11.38 -12.01 -3.92
N ALA A 61 10.24 -11.49 -4.34
CA ALA A 61 9.47 -12.07 -5.44
C ALA A 61 10.28 -12.12 -6.73
N ALA A 62 10.99 -11.04 -7.05
CA ALA A 62 11.85 -10.98 -8.23
C ALA A 62 13.00 -11.99 -8.16
N ALA A 63 13.66 -12.11 -7.00
CA ALA A 63 14.78 -13.04 -6.81
C ALA A 63 14.34 -14.50 -6.91
N GLU A 64 13.14 -14.82 -6.43
CA GLU A 64 12.61 -16.19 -6.43
C GLU A 64 11.85 -16.54 -7.73
N GLY A 65 11.67 -15.60 -8.63
CA GLY A 65 10.92 -15.82 -9.87
C GLY A 65 9.44 -16.09 -9.64
N THR A 66 8.86 -15.53 -8.59
CA THR A 66 7.44 -15.66 -8.28
C THR A 66 6.65 -14.46 -8.76
N GLY A 67 5.33 -14.60 -8.85
CA GLY A 67 4.44 -13.45 -8.96
C GLY A 67 4.29 -12.78 -7.59
N LEU A 68 3.66 -11.60 -7.58
CA LEU A 68 3.38 -10.86 -6.36
C LEU A 68 2.00 -10.20 -6.47
N LEU A 69 1.17 -10.45 -5.46
CA LEU A 69 -0.12 -9.77 -5.31
C LEU A 69 0.00 -8.78 -4.16
N LEU A 70 -0.09 -7.49 -4.50
CA LEU A 70 -0.11 -6.43 -3.50
C LEU A 70 -1.55 -6.01 -3.26
N GLY A 71 -1.94 -6.03 -2.00
CA GLY A 71 -3.26 -5.55 -1.60
C GLY A 71 -3.30 -4.03 -1.52
N TRP A 72 -4.49 -3.49 -1.65
CA TRP A 72 -4.76 -2.08 -1.42
C TRP A 72 -4.55 -1.74 0.06
N ILE A 73 -3.83 -0.65 0.32
CA ILE A 73 -3.54 -0.17 1.68
C ILE A 73 -4.66 0.70 2.25
N GLY A 74 -5.87 0.25 2.06
CA GLY A 74 -7.07 1.02 2.39
C GLY A 74 -7.77 0.62 3.68
N TYR A 75 -7.07 -0.04 4.61
CA TYR A 75 -7.65 -0.33 5.91
C TYR A 75 -8.11 0.96 6.57
N ARG A 76 -9.37 1.01 6.94
CA ARG A 76 -10.05 2.20 7.48
C ARG A 76 -10.16 3.39 6.51
N ALA A 77 -10.00 3.17 5.21
CA ALA A 77 -10.27 4.17 4.20
C ALA A 77 -11.78 4.21 3.87
N SER A 78 -12.57 4.62 4.84
CA SER A 78 -14.02 4.75 4.74
C SER A 78 -14.46 6.14 5.19
N PRO A 79 -15.69 6.58 4.86
CA PRO A 79 -16.16 7.90 5.29
C PRO A 79 -16.13 8.11 6.81
N ASP A 80 -16.49 7.10 7.58
CA ASP A 80 -16.49 7.19 9.05
C ASP A 80 -15.09 7.42 9.61
N TRP A 81 -14.13 6.61 9.18
CA TRP A 81 -12.74 6.73 9.61
C TRP A 81 -12.05 7.94 8.97
N GLY A 82 -12.39 8.25 7.72
CA GLY A 82 -11.92 9.45 7.04
C GLY A 82 -12.28 10.71 7.81
N GLY A 83 -13.50 10.78 8.32
CA GLY A 83 -13.95 11.88 9.17
C GLY A 83 -13.11 12.01 10.45
N LYS A 84 -12.79 10.90 11.10
CA LYS A 84 -11.92 10.86 12.29
C LYS A 84 -10.48 11.28 11.99
N LEU A 85 -10.03 11.07 10.75
CA LEU A 85 -8.71 11.51 10.28
C LEU A 85 -8.72 12.96 9.81
N GLY A 86 -9.84 13.66 9.88
CA GLY A 86 -9.98 15.04 9.43
C GLY A 86 -10.10 15.17 7.91
N LEU A 87 -10.46 14.10 7.21
CA LEU A 87 -10.61 14.11 5.76
C LEU A 87 -12.07 14.38 5.36
N SER A 88 -12.26 15.30 4.41
CA SER A 88 -13.53 15.45 3.70
C SER A 88 -13.75 14.26 2.76
N PRO A 89 -14.97 14.08 2.22
CA PRO A 89 -15.20 13.06 1.19
C PRO A 89 -14.24 13.18 0.00
N ASP A 90 -13.96 14.40 -0.45
CA ASP A 90 -12.99 14.64 -1.53
C ASP A 90 -11.56 14.33 -1.09
N GLY A 91 -11.18 14.71 0.14
CA GLY A 91 -9.89 14.39 0.71
C GLY A 91 -9.66 12.88 0.84
N LEU A 92 -10.68 12.13 1.23
CA LEU A 92 -10.63 10.68 1.29
C LEU A 92 -10.45 10.06 -0.10
N LYS A 93 -11.15 10.60 -1.10
CA LYS A 93 -10.99 10.17 -2.50
C LYS A 93 -9.56 10.41 -2.98
N GLU A 94 -9.01 11.58 -2.72
CA GLU A 94 -7.62 11.91 -3.09
C GLU A 94 -6.63 10.98 -2.41
N ALA A 95 -6.82 10.69 -1.13
CA ALA A 95 -5.97 9.76 -0.37
C ALA A 95 -6.05 8.34 -0.95
N THR A 96 -7.24 7.90 -1.35
CA THR A 96 -7.45 6.60 -2.00
C THR A 96 -6.70 6.53 -3.33
N LEU A 97 -6.82 7.55 -4.16
CA LEU A 97 -6.12 7.62 -5.44
C LEU A 97 -4.60 7.67 -5.26
N ALA A 98 -4.11 8.38 -4.25
CA ALA A 98 -2.69 8.44 -3.92
C ALA A 98 -2.15 7.05 -3.52
N GLY A 99 -2.93 6.26 -2.79
CA GLY A 99 -2.57 4.89 -2.44
C GLY A 99 -2.49 3.96 -3.64
N ILE A 100 -3.43 4.09 -4.57
CA ILE A 100 -3.42 3.34 -5.82
C ILE A 100 -2.19 3.73 -6.65
N GLU A 101 -1.90 5.02 -6.77
CA GLU A 101 -0.72 5.49 -7.50
C GLU A 101 0.58 4.99 -6.87
N PHE A 102 0.65 4.94 -5.55
CA PHE A 102 1.79 4.38 -4.83
C PHE A 102 2.06 2.93 -5.25
N LEU A 103 1.03 2.09 -5.32
CA LEU A 103 1.15 0.70 -5.75
C LEU A 103 1.51 0.60 -7.24
N GLU A 104 0.94 1.47 -8.08
CA GLU A 104 1.25 1.51 -9.51
C GLU A 104 2.70 1.91 -9.77
N GLU A 105 3.26 2.83 -8.99
CA GLU A 105 4.68 3.18 -9.05
C GLU A 105 5.56 1.97 -8.78
N LEU A 106 5.21 1.17 -7.76
CA LEU A 106 5.93 -0.06 -7.46
C LEU A 106 5.84 -1.06 -8.60
N ARG A 107 4.64 -1.25 -9.16
CA ARG A 107 4.44 -2.16 -10.28
C ARG A 107 5.28 -1.77 -11.48
N ARG A 108 5.38 -0.48 -11.77
CA ARG A 108 6.20 0.03 -12.90
C ARG A 108 7.70 -0.13 -12.67
N ALA A 109 8.14 -0.15 -11.39
CA ALA A 109 9.56 -0.30 -11.04
C ALA A 109 10.04 -1.77 -11.12
N TYR A 110 9.11 -2.71 -11.14
CA TYR A 110 9.39 -4.14 -11.19
C TYR A 110 8.61 -4.77 -12.36
#